data_8440bcd47715fd77bbb42f193071b89e
#
_entry.id   8440bcd47715fd77bbb42f193071b89e
#
_cell.length_a   1.000
_cell.length_b   1.000
_cell.length_c   1.000
_cell.angle_alpha   90.00
_cell.angle_beta   90.00
_cell.angle_gamma   90.00
#
_symmetry.space_group_name_H-M   'P 1'
#
loop_
_entity.id
_entity.type
_entity.pdbx_description
1 polymer ?
#
loop_
_entity_poly.entity_id
_entity_poly.type
_entity_poly.pdbx_seq_one_letter_code
_entity_poly.pdbx_strand_id
1 'polypeptide(L)'
;SLARLPVAAQPKEAAVQSGAGDYLLGIKRLRRLYCNVGIGFHLQALPDGRIGGAHADTRDSLLELSPVERGVVSIFGVASRFFVAMSSKGKLYGSPFFTDECTFKEILLPNNYNAYESYKYPGMFIALSKNGKTKKGNRVSPTMKVTHFLPRL
;
A
#
# COMPACT_ATOMS: atom_id res chain seq x y z
N SER A 1 9.54 -12.47 -11.36
CA SER A 1 10.04 -11.38 -10.77
C SER A 1 9.58 -10.09 -11.36
N LEU A 2 9.83 -9.07 -10.67
CA LEU A 2 9.37 -7.85 -11.06
C LEU A 2 9.88 -7.40 -12.32
N ALA A 3 11.02 -7.71 -12.52
CA ALA A 3 11.63 -7.24 -13.67
C ALA A 3 10.89 -7.60 -14.86
N ARG A 4 10.29 -8.69 -14.81
CA ARG A 4 9.77 -9.04 -15.94
C ARG A 4 8.51 -8.55 -16.22
N LEU A 5 8.06 -7.81 -15.57
CA LEU A 5 6.87 -7.39 -15.80
C LEU A 5 6.74 -7.16 -17.17
N PRO A 6 5.99 -7.63 -17.66
CA PRO A 6 5.71 -7.56 -18.94
C PRO A 6 5.71 -6.60 -19.65
N VAL A 7 6.17 -6.41 -19.56
CA VAL A 7 6.44 -5.42 -20.09
C VAL A 7 6.02 -5.26 -21.37
N ALA A 8 6.27 -5.74 -22.01
CA ALA A 8 6.07 -5.49 -23.19
C ALA A 8 4.91 -5.78 -23.78
N ALA A 9 4.76 -6.57 -24.19
CA ALA A 9 3.77 -6.92 -24.84
C ALA A 9 2.50 -6.78 -24.40
N GLN A 10 2.23 -7.20 -23.45
CA GLN A 10 1.00 -7.18 -23.03
C GLN A 10 0.37 -5.94 -22.82
N PRO A 11 0.96 -5.01 -22.61
CA PRO A 11 0.39 -3.79 -22.23
C PRO A 11 -0.76 -3.36 -23.04
N LYS A 12 -0.66 -3.40 -24.23
CA LYS A 12 -1.65 -2.91 -25.00
C LYS A 12 -2.95 -3.45 -24.85
N GLU A 13 -3.13 -4.60 -24.94
CA GLU A 13 -4.37 -5.15 -24.90
C GLU A 13 -4.95 -4.89 -23.61
N ALA A 14 -4.21 -4.98 -22.63
CA ALA A 14 -4.77 -4.83 -21.35
C ALA A 14 -5.16 -3.41 -21.14
N ALA A 15 -4.54 -2.53 -21.79
CA ALA A 15 -4.82 -1.15 -21.56
C ALA A 15 -6.26 -0.82 -21.82
N VAL A 16 -6.91 -1.60 -22.51
CA VAL A 16 -8.25 -1.31 -22.84
C VAL A 16 -9.13 -1.74 -21.75
N GLN A 17 -8.64 -2.47 -20.84
CA GLN A 17 -9.46 -3.00 -19.80
C GLN A 17 -9.69 -1.92 -18.80
N SER A 18 -10.60 -2.11 -17.93
CA SER A 18 -10.94 -1.13 -16.95
C SER A 18 -9.86 -1.01 -15.93
N GLY A 19 -10.17 -0.50 -14.79
CA GLY A 19 -9.23 -0.33 -13.72
C GLY A 19 -8.42 -1.54 -13.39
N ALA A 20 -8.96 -2.70 -13.58
CA ALA A 20 -8.24 -3.89 -13.26
C ALA A 20 -7.01 -4.03 -14.14
N GLY A 21 -7.00 -3.36 -15.27
CA GLY A 21 -5.87 -3.44 -16.16
C GLY A 21 -4.63 -2.83 -15.58
N ASP A 22 -4.75 -1.96 -14.59
CA ASP A 22 -3.58 -1.34 -14.00
C ASP A 22 -2.64 -2.40 -13.45
N TYR A 23 -3.14 -3.44 -12.86
CA TYR A 23 -2.31 -4.47 -12.30
C TYR A 23 -1.70 -5.32 -13.40
N LEU A 24 -2.47 -5.63 -14.40
CA LEU A 24 -2.02 -6.52 -15.44
C LEU A 24 -0.98 -5.88 -16.34
N LEU A 25 -0.97 -4.57 -16.40
CA LEU A 25 -0.07 -3.89 -17.28
C LEU A 25 1.20 -3.42 -16.65
N GLY A 26 1.36 -3.59 -15.38
CA GLY A 26 2.53 -3.06 -14.72
C GLY A 26 2.48 -1.57 -14.54
N ILE A 27 1.30 -0.97 -14.60
CA ILE A 27 1.16 0.46 -14.49
C ILE A 27 1.26 0.91 -13.04
N LYS A 28 2.15 1.85 -12.79
CA LYS A 28 2.31 2.40 -11.45
C LYS A 28 1.30 3.50 -11.23
N ARG A 29 0.83 3.64 -10.00
CA ARG A 29 -0.13 4.67 -9.66
C ARG A 29 0.44 5.54 -8.56
N LEU A 30 0.33 6.85 -8.70
CA LEU A 30 0.72 7.77 -7.65
C LEU A 30 -0.54 8.09 -6.86
N ARG A 31 -0.53 7.78 -5.58
CA ARG A 31 -1.73 7.95 -4.73
C ARG A 31 -1.32 8.29 -3.32
N ARG A 32 -2.26 8.85 -2.58
CA ARG A 32 -2.18 8.97 -1.14
C ARG A 32 -3.18 7.98 -0.57
N LEU A 33 -2.77 7.23 0.44
CA LEU A 33 -3.65 6.24 1.07
C LEU A 33 -4.26 6.86 2.31
N TYR A 34 -5.54 7.24 2.22
CA TYR A 34 -6.24 7.92 3.28
C TYR A 34 -7.01 6.93 4.16
N CYS A 35 -6.80 7.00 5.47
CA CYS A 35 -7.51 6.18 6.43
C CYS A 35 -8.43 7.08 7.24
N ASN A 36 -9.75 6.83 7.16
CA ASN A 36 -10.73 7.69 7.81
C ASN A 36 -10.93 7.27 9.27
N VAL A 37 -9.85 7.31 10.04
CA VAL A 37 -9.91 6.96 11.45
C VAL A 37 -9.53 8.23 12.23
N GLY A 38 -10.18 8.48 13.34
CA GLY A 38 -9.95 9.72 14.09
C GLY A 38 -10.27 10.91 13.22
N ILE A 39 -9.33 11.85 13.10
CA ILE A 39 -9.51 13.01 12.24
C ILE A 39 -9.11 12.73 10.80
N GLY A 40 -8.72 11.50 10.50
CA GLY A 40 -8.29 11.11 9.17
C GLY A 40 -6.80 11.28 8.97
N PHE A 41 -6.16 10.27 8.42
CA PHE A 41 -4.71 10.28 8.24
C PHE A 41 -4.30 9.68 6.91
N HIS A 42 -3.22 10.21 6.33
CA HIS A 42 -2.60 9.65 5.15
C HIS A 42 -1.39 8.84 5.57
N LEU A 43 -1.24 7.65 5.02
CA LEU A 43 -0.07 6.82 5.29
C LEU A 43 1.16 7.51 4.73
N GLN A 44 2.24 7.57 5.48
CA GLN A 44 3.46 8.18 4.98
C GLN A 44 4.70 7.36 5.32
N ALA A 45 5.67 7.44 4.43
CA ALA A 45 6.96 6.83 4.63
C ALA A 45 7.94 7.96 4.91
N LEU A 46 8.41 8.05 6.13
CA LEU A 46 9.23 9.18 6.57
C LEU A 46 10.69 9.03 6.17
N PRO A 47 11.42 10.14 6.10
CA PRO A 47 12.83 10.10 5.69
C PRO A 47 13.73 9.26 6.57
N ASP A 48 13.34 9.02 7.82
CA ASP A 48 14.13 8.19 8.70
C ASP A 48 13.74 6.72 8.64
N GLY A 49 12.85 6.35 7.74
CA GLY A 49 12.44 4.95 7.58
C GLY A 49 11.27 4.55 8.44
N ARG A 50 10.69 5.45 9.20
CA ARG A 50 9.49 5.11 9.97
C ARG A 50 8.26 5.24 9.09
N ILE A 51 7.25 4.46 9.40
CA ILE A 51 5.95 4.53 8.74
C ILE A 51 4.96 5.12 9.74
N GLY A 52 4.10 5.99 9.31
CA GLY A 52 3.12 6.59 10.21
C GLY A 52 2.00 7.23 9.43
N GLY A 53 1.20 8.03 10.11
CA GLY A 53 0.09 8.75 9.50
C GLY A 53 0.23 10.24 9.71
N ALA A 54 -0.18 11.02 8.73
CA ALA A 54 -0.23 12.47 8.83
C ALA A 54 -1.60 12.93 8.36
N HIS A 55 -2.18 13.89 9.08
CA HIS A 55 -3.49 14.39 8.71
C HIS A 55 -3.43 15.17 7.39
N ALA A 56 -2.43 16.00 7.23
CA ALA A 56 -2.30 16.80 6.02
C ALA A 56 -1.66 16.02 4.86
N ASP A 57 -1.79 16.57 3.66
CA ASP A 57 -1.12 16.01 2.51
C ASP A 57 0.33 16.45 2.58
N THR A 58 1.21 15.55 2.99
CA THR A 58 2.64 15.88 3.08
C THR A 58 3.37 15.27 1.91
N ARG A 59 4.62 15.70 1.71
CA ARG A 59 5.41 15.14 0.63
C ARG A 59 5.69 13.66 0.90
N ASP A 60 5.74 13.25 2.17
CA ASP A 60 6.02 11.88 2.52
C ASP A 60 4.80 10.98 2.40
N SER A 61 3.62 11.54 2.15
CA SER A 61 2.41 10.75 1.97
C SER A 61 2.12 10.45 0.49
N LEU A 62 2.91 10.99 -0.43
CA LEU A 62 2.73 10.63 -1.82
C LEU A 62 3.43 9.30 -2.07
N LEU A 63 2.66 8.30 -2.47
CA LEU A 63 3.14 6.95 -2.59
C LEU A 63 2.99 6.44 -4.02
N GLU A 64 3.89 5.56 -4.41
CA GLU A 64 3.80 4.94 -5.72
C GLU A 64 3.40 3.49 -5.49
N LEU A 65 2.26 3.11 -6.03
CA LEU A 65 1.76 1.75 -5.93
C LEU A 65 2.16 1.04 -7.22
N SER A 66 2.97 0.02 -7.09
CA SER A 66 3.48 -0.70 -8.27
C SER A 66 2.98 -2.15 -8.24
N PRO A 67 2.49 -2.65 -9.35
CA PRO A 67 2.01 -4.03 -9.39
C PRO A 67 3.18 -5.00 -9.32
N VAL A 68 3.08 -5.95 -8.43
CA VAL A 68 4.06 -7.02 -8.29
C VAL A 68 3.53 -8.24 -9.04
N GLU A 69 2.24 -8.49 -8.87
CA GLU A 69 1.52 -9.49 -9.63
C GLU A 69 0.07 -9.13 -9.49
N ARG A 70 -0.83 -9.90 -10.07
CA ARG A 70 -2.24 -9.54 -10.07
C ARG A 70 -2.76 -9.38 -8.65
N GLY A 71 -3.27 -8.21 -8.34
CA GLY A 71 -3.84 -7.92 -7.03
C GLY A 71 -2.82 -7.70 -5.92
N VAL A 72 -1.53 -7.75 -6.24
CA VAL A 72 -0.46 -7.56 -5.26
C VAL A 72 0.38 -6.37 -5.67
N VAL A 73 0.60 -5.46 -4.73
CA VAL A 73 1.33 -4.22 -5.00
C VAL A 73 2.48 -4.02 -4.04
N SER A 74 3.44 -3.20 -4.43
CA SER A 74 4.40 -2.61 -3.52
C SER A 74 4.00 -1.17 -3.31
N ILE A 75 4.35 -0.60 -2.16
CA ILE A 75 4.01 0.77 -1.81
C ILE A 75 5.32 1.48 -1.51
N PHE A 76 5.64 2.49 -2.30
CA PHE A 76 6.93 3.17 -2.23
C PHE A 76 6.75 4.66 -1.97
N GLY A 77 7.45 5.19 -0.97
CA GLY A 77 7.42 6.61 -0.68
C GLY A 77 8.27 7.36 -1.69
N VAL A 78 7.64 8.20 -2.49
CA VAL A 78 8.33 8.89 -3.58
C VAL A 78 9.42 9.82 -3.05
N ALA A 79 9.16 10.53 -1.96
CA ALA A 79 10.12 11.47 -1.42
C ALA A 79 11.20 10.79 -0.58
N SER A 80 10.82 9.90 0.30
CA SER A 80 11.77 9.26 1.21
C SER A 80 12.53 8.12 0.56
N ARG A 81 11.94 7.54 -0.48
CA ARG A 81 12.51 6.40 -1.20
C ARG A 81 12.58 5.13 -0.36
N PHE A 82 11.64 4.97 0.54
CA PHE A 82 11.50 3.73 1.30
C PHE A 82 10.24 2.99 0.86
N PHE A 83 10.35 1.66 0.78
CA PHE A 83 9.19 0.81 0.58
C PHE A 83 8.50 0.59 1.93
N VAL A 84 7.18 0.55 1.93
CA VAL A 84 6.44 0.16 3.12
C VAL A 84 6.60 -1.35 3.23
N ALA A 85 7.00 -1.82 4.40
CA ALA A 85 7.21 -3.25 4.64
C ALA A 85 6.56 -3.67 5.95
N MET A 86 6.24 -4.95 6.07
CA MET A 86 5.66 -5.49 7.30
C MET A 86 6.45 -6.70 7.73
N SER A 87 6.89 -6.71 8.99
CA SER A 87 7.65 -7.82 9.54
C SER A 87 6.75 -8.99 9.90
N SER A 88 7.35 -10.12 10.22
CA SER A 88 6.60 -11.30 10.64
C SER A 88 5.79 -11.07 11.92
N LYS A 89 6.10 -10.01 12.65
CA LYS A 89 5.37 -9.67 13.87
C LYS A 89 4.31 -8.61 13.62
N GLY A 90 4.08 -8.25 12.37
CA GLY A 90 3.07 -7.27 12.02
C GLY A 90 3.51 -5.83 12.15
N LYS A 91 4.80 -5.57 12.35
CA LYS A 91 5.28 -4.21 12.50
C LYS A 91 5.57 -3.59 11.14
N LEU A 92 5.04 -2.38 10.90
CA LEU A 92 5.32 -1.65 9.68
C LEU A 92 6.67 -0.94 9.82
N TYR A 93 7.44 -0.95 8.75
CA TYR A 93 8.72 -0.27 8.72
C TYR A 93 9.07 0.13 7.28
N GLY A 94 10.00 1.05 7.13
CA GLY A 94 10.47 1.46 5.82
C GLY A 94 11.69 0.64 5.44
N SER A 95 11.66 0.05 4.25
CA SER A 95 12.78 -0.71 3.74
C SER A 95 13.40 0.03 2.56
N PRO A 96 14.72 0.22 2.54
CA PRO A 96 15.36 0.89 1.41
C PRO A 96 15.44 -0.01 0.19
N PHE A 97 15.21 -1.30 0.38
CA PHE A 97 15.25 -2.25 -0.73
C PHE A 97 13.94 -3.00 -0.83
N PHE A 98 13.61 -3.43 -2.04
CA PHE A 98 12.41 -4.23 -2.24
C PHE A 98 12.68 -5.64 -1.74
N THR A 99 11.82 -6.15 -0.88
CA THR A 99 11.87 -7.53 -0.39
C THR A 99 10.46 -8.07 -0.43
N ASP A 100 10.29 -9.35 -0.17
CA ASP A 100 8.94 -9.92 -0.16
C ASP A 100 8.11 -9.41 1.03
N GLU A 101 8.73 -8.78 2.03
CA GLU A 101 7.96 -8.12 3.10
C GLU A 101 7.36 -6.80 2.61
N CYS A 102 7.68 -6.37 1.41
CA CYS A 102 7.16 -5.15 0.82
C CYS A 102 5.99 -5.40 -0.13
N THR A 103 5.40 -6.60 -0.09
CA THR A 103 4.31 -6.95 -0.99
C THR A 103 3.00 -7.04 -0.23
N PHE A 104 1.94 -6.46 -0.80
CA PHE A 104 0.63 -6.41 -0.13
C PHE A 104 -0.48 -6.72 -1.13
N LYS A 105 -1.45 -7.50 -0.68
CA LYS A 105 -2.63 -7.75 -1.50
C LYS A 105 -3.52 -6.53 -1.34
N GLU A 106 -3.94 -5.96 -2.45
CA GLU A 106 -4.84 -4.82 -2.44
C GLU A 106 -6.25 -5.37 -2.58
N ILE A 107 -7.06 -5.23 -1.55
CA ILE A 107 -8.38 -5.85 -1.49
C ILE A 107 -9.45 -4.78 -1.48
N LEU A 108 -10.37 -4.82 -2.44
CA LEU A 108 -11.48 -3.89 -2.46
C LEU A 108 -12.56 -4.38 -1.51
N LEU A 109 -12.90 -3.56 -0.54
CA LEU A 109 -13.89 -3.91 0.48
C LEU A 109 -15.29 -3.50 0.02
N PRO A 110 -16.34 -4.06 0.63
CA PRO A 110 -17.71 -3.71 0.26
C PRO A 110 -18.05 -2.23 0.38
N ASN A 111 -17.34 -1.50 1.25
CA ASN A 111 -17.60 -0.07 1.42
C ASN A 111 -16.77 0.78 0.46
N ASN A 112 -16.13 0.16 -0.53
CA ASN A 112 -15.31 0.82 -1.54
C ASN A 112 -13.97 1.37 -1.03
N TYR A 113 -13.60 1.09 0.21
CA TYR A 113 -12.26 1.33 0.68
C TYR A 113 -11.43 0.10 0.34
N ASN A 114 -10.11 0.21 0.44
CA ASN A 114 -9.23 -0.92 0.22
C ASN A 114 -8.60 -1.34 1.54
N ALA A 115 -8.27 -2.62 1.65
CA ALA A 115 -7.42 -3.12 2.72
C ALA A 115 -6.14 -3.63 2.06
N TYR A 116 -5.03 -3.53 2.78
CA TYR A 116 -3.74 -3.98 2.28
C TYR A 116 -3.19 -5.05 3.21
N GLU A 117 -3.26 -6.27 2.75
CA GLU A 117 -2.85 -7.43 3.54
C GLU A 117 -1.44 -7.84 3.17
N SER A 118 -0.60 -8.15 4.16
CA SER A 118 0.72 -8.64 3.87
C SER A 118 0.62 -9.88 3.00
N TYR A 119 1.30 -9.89 1.88
CA TYR A 119 1.26 -11.04 0.98
C TYR A 119 2.14 -12.13 1.54
N LYS A 120 3.25 -11.76 2.19
CA LYS A 120 4.14 -12.74 2.78
C LYS A 120 3.56 -13.34 4.05
N TYR A 121 2.88 -12.55 4.86
CA TYR A 121 2.31 -13.02 6.12
C TYR A 121 0.80 -12.81 6.10
N PRO A 122 0.05 -13.71 5.47
CA PRO A 122 -1.40 -13.55 5.36
C PRO A 122 -2.08 -13.40 6.71
N GLY A 123 -3.12 -12.60 6.75
CA GLY A 123 -3.85 -12.32 7.98
C GLY A 123 -3.39 -11.08 8.69
N MET A 124 -2.35 -10.42 8.20
CA MET A 124 -1.85 -9.19 8.77
C MET A 124 -2.13 -8.02 7.83
N PHE A 125 -2.61 -6.91 8.35
CA PHE A 125 -3.06 -5.78 7.54
C PHE A 125 -2.39 -4.48 7.93
N ILE A 126 -2.17 -3.59 6.97
CA ILE A 126 -1.70 -2.24 7.25
C ILE A 126 -2.81 -1.53 8.00
N ALA A 127 -2.49 -0.88 9.10
CA ALA A 127 -3.48 -0.19 9.90
C ALA A 127 -2.90 1.03 10.62
N LEU A 128 -3.75 2.05 10.78
CA LEU A 128 -3.40 3.25 11.53
C LEU A 128 -4.38 3.41 12.70
N SER A 129 -3.88 3.90 13.82
CA SER A 129 -4.75 4.17 14.96
C SER A 129 -5.40 5.53 14.80
N LYS A 130 -6.37 5.85 15.64
CA LYS A 130 -7.03 7.15 15.61
C LYS A 130 -6.10 8.29 15.96
N ASN A 131 -4.88 7.99 16.37
CA ASN A 131 -3.88 9.02 16.65
C ASN A 131 -2.84 9.09 15.53
N GLY A 132 -3.05 8.36 14.44
CA GLY A 132 -2.12 8.39 13.31
C GLY A 132 -0.90 7.52 13.47
N LYS A 133 -0.84 6.67 14.49
CA LYS A 133 0.29 5.76 14.65
C LYS A 133 -0.04 4.43 14.02
N THR A 134 0.98 3.70 13.61
CA THR A 134 0.74 2.37 13.03
C THR A 134 0.29 1.39 14.10
N LYS A 135 -0.51 0.42 13.70
CA LYS A 135 -0.92 -0.66 14.58
C LYS A 135 -0.31 -1.95 14.06
N LYS A 136 -0.09 -2.92 14.93
CA LYS A 136 0.48 -4.18 14.48
C LYS A 136 -0.53 -4.93 13.63
N GLY A 137 -0.07 -5.41 12.49
CA GLY A 137 -0.95 -6.06 11.52
C GLY A 137 -1.65 -7.31 12.03
N ASN A 138 -1.05 -7.98 13.00
CA ASN A 138 -1.64 -9.19 13.56
C ASN A 138 -2.70 -8.91 14.62
N ARG A 139 -2.96 -7.64 14.92
CA ARG A 139 -3.97 -7.27 15.92
C ARG A 139 -5.18 -6.62 15.31
N VAL A 140 -5.31 -6.63 14.00
CA VAL A 140 -6.40 -5.98 13.30
C VAL A 140 -7.00 -6.93 12.30
N SER A 141 -8.19 -6.62 11.82
CA SER A 141 -8.85 -7.41 10.80
C SER A 141 -9.44 -6.48 9.76
N PRO A 142 -9.79 -6.99 8.58
CA PRO A 142 -10.32 -6.14 7.51
C PRO A 142 -11.70 -5.59 7.79
N THR A 143 -12.36 -6.01 8.87
CA THR A 143 -13.63 -5.44 9.25
C THR A 143 -13.44 -4.18 10.10
N MET A 144 -12.20 -3.93 10.56
CA MET A 144 -11.94 -2.78 11.42
C MET A 144 -11.57 -1.57 10.59
N LYS A 145 -12.15 -0.42 10.92
CA LYS A 145 -11.94 0.81 10.18
C LYS A 145 -10.48 1.20 10.08
N VAL A 146 -9.68 0.83 11.06
CA VAL A 146 -8.25 1.16 11.06
C VAL A 146 -7.50 0.54 9.88
N THR A 147 -8.07 -0.46 9.22
CA THR A 147 -7.45 -1.11 8.06
C THR A 147 -8.02 -0.60 6.74
N HIS A 148 -8.92 0.37 6.76
CA HIS A 148 -9.60 0.83 5.55
C HIS A 148 -8.90 2.04 4.96
N PHE A 149 -8.40 1.91 3.74
CA PHE A 149 -7.67 2.97 3.07
C PHE A 149 -8.33 3.33 1.75
N LEU A 150 -8.35 4.61 1.44
CA LEU A 150 -8.89 5.10 0.19
C LEU A 150 -7.74 5.70 -0.62
N PRO A 151 -7.38 5.10 -1.76
CA PRO A 151 -6.35 5.68 -2.61
C PRO A 151 -6.88 6.98 -3.22
N ARG A 152 -6.15 8.07 -3.06
CA ARG A 152 -6.54 9.38 -3.55
C ARG A 152 -5.40 10.03 -4.28
N LEU A 153 -5.73 10.97 -5.11
CA LEU A 153 -4.70 11.77 -5.79
C LEU A 153 -4.28 12.96 -4.96
#